data_7840e01ff60975284837f56931c166ab
#
_entry.id   7840e01ff60975284837f56931c166ab
#
_cell.length_a   1.000
_cell.length_b   1.000
_cell.length_c   1.000
_cell.angle_alpha   90.00
_cell.angle_beta   90.00
_cell.angle_gamma   90.00
#
_symmetry.space_group_name_H-M   'P 1'
#
loop_
_entity.id
_entity.type
_entity.pdbx_description
1 polymer ?
#
loop_
_entity_poly.entity_id
_entity_poly.type
_entity_poly.pdbx_seq_one_letter_code
_entity_poly.pdbx_strand_id
1 'polypeptide(L)'
;VAMNNGYPGEDGKPKGNPNNSAPITFDEFAAFVAEYTLDKTHEISGVPKEKLEALAKAYADPKTKVVSYWTMGFNQHTRGTWVNNMIYNVHLLVGKISEPGNSPFSLTGQPSACGTAREVGTFSHRLPADMVVTNPEHRKITERFWGLPDGTIPDKPGFHAVAMARALKDK
;
A
#
# COMPACT_ATOMS: atom_id res chain seq x y z
N VAL A 1 -11.99 -7.53 -16.80
CA VAL A 1 -11.26 -6.69 -15.85
C VAL A 1 -12.26 -5.86 -15.07
N ALA A 2 -12.24 -5.94 -13.75
CA ALA A 2 -13.10 -5.13 -12.90
C ALA A 2 -12.34 -3.85 -12.49
N MET A 3 -12.87 -2.70 -12.87
CA MET A 3 -12.36 -1.41 -12.41
C MET A 3 -13.07 -1.04 -11.11
N ASN A 4 -12.31 -0.88 -10.03
CA ASN A 4 -12.84 -0.46 -8.76
C ASN A 4 -12.91 1.08 -8.70
N ASN A 5 -14.12 1.63 -8.70
CA ASN A 5 -14.39 3.07 -8.65
C ASN A 5 -14.22 3.67 -7.23
N GLY A 6 -13.59 2.96 -6.31
CA GLY A 6 -13.38 3.39 -4.93
C GLY A 6 -12.31 4.45 -4.70
N TYR A 7 -12.05 5.30 -5.69
CA TYR A 7 -11.09 6.40 -5.57
C TYR A 7 -11.66 7.53 -4.74
N PRO A 8 -11.03 7.99 -3.66
CA PRO A 8 -11.45 9.22 -3.01
C PRO A 8 -11.25 10.39 -3.99
N GLY A 9 -12.30 11.16 -4.22
CA GLY A 9 -12.20 12.39 -4.97
C GLY A 9 -11.29 13.41 -4.27
N GLU A 10 -11.02 14.53 -4.92
CA GLU A 10 -10.25 15.65 -4.34
C GLU A 10 -10.88 16.19 -3.04
N ASP A 11 -12.17 15.96 -2.86
CA ASP A 11 -12.95 16.26 -1.65
C ASP A 11 -12.79 15.22 -0.51
N GLY A 12 -11.94 14.20 -0.71
CA GLY A 12 -11.69 13.13 0.25
C GLY A 12 -12.85 12.15 0.45
N LYS A 13 -13.96 12.31 -0.30
CA LYS A 13 -15.11 11.39 -0.23
C LYS A 13 -14.95 10.26 -1.23
N PRO A 14 -15.34 9.02 -0.88
CA PRO A 14 -15.32 7.91 -1.82
C PRO A 14 -16.22 8.23 -3.01
N LYS A 15 -15.67 8.32 -4.21
CA LYS A 15 -16.46 8.38 -5.44
C LYS A 15 -16.75 6.95 -5.89
N GLY A 16 -17.99 6.54 -5.68
CA GLY A 16 -18.49 5.23 -6.05
C GLY A 16 -18.46 4.19 -4.93
N ASN A 17 -19.30 3.20 -5.08
CA ASN A 17 -19.33 2.03 -4.19
C ASN A 17 -18.20 1.08 -4.60
N PRO A 18 -17.27 0.71 -3.71
CA PRO A 18 -16.22 -0.25 -4.02
C PRO A 18 -16.76 -1.63 -4.49
N ASN A 19 -18.04 -1.92 -4.20
CA ASN A 19 -18.73 -3.11 -4.67
C ASN A 19 -19.42 -2.91 -6.03
N ASN A 20 -19.35 -1.73 -6.62
CA ASN A 20 -20.01 -1.40 -7.89
C ASN A 20 -18.99 -1.36 -9.04
N SER A 21 -18.16 -2.38 -9.13
CA SER A 21 -17.28 -2.57 -10.29
C SER A 21 -18.09 -3.17 -11.43
N ALA A 22 -18.24 -2.41 -12.53
CA ALA A 22 -18.78 -2.95 -13.77
C ALA A 22 -17.67 -3.72 -14.51
N PRO A 23 -17.95 -4.90 -15.04
CA PRO A 23 -17.02 -5.59 -15.94
C PRO A 23 -16.83 -4.75 -17.22
N ILE A 24 -15.59 -4.68 -17.69
CA ILE A 24 -15.26 -4.06 -18.97
C ILE A 24 -14.64 -5.09 -19.90
N THR A 25 -14.75 -4.87 -21.20
CA THR A 25 -14.09 -5.69 -22.20
C THR A 25 -12.58 -5.46 -22.23
N PHE A 26 -11.84 -6.34 -22.88
CA PHE A 26 -10.40 -6.14 -23.09
C PHE A 26 -10.12 -4.89 -23.94
N ASP A 27 -10.94 -4.62 -24.95
CA ASP A 27 -10.77 -3.47 -25.83
C ASP A 27 -10.98 -2.14 -25.07
N GLU A 28 -11.97 -2.08 -24.19
CA GLU A 28 -12.18 -0.93 -23.30
C GLU A 28 -10.99 -0.73 -22.35
N PHE A 29 -10.44 -1.81 -21.81
CA PHE A 29 -9.23 -1.73 -21.00
C PHE A 29 -8.01 -1.26 -21.79
N ALA A 30 -7.82 -1.79 -23.01
CA ALA A 30 -6.74 -1.39 -23.91
C ALA A 30 -6.83 0.10 -24.27
N ALA A 31 -8.05 0.57 -24.59
CA ALA A 31 -8.30 1.98 -24.85
C ALA A 31 -8.01 2.87 -23.63
N PHE A 32 -8.38 2.42 -22.43
CA PHE A 32 -8.11 3.15 -21.18
C PHE A 32 -6.60 3.32 -20.91
N VAL A 33 -5.77 2.31 -21.20
CA VAL A 33 -4.33 2.38 -20.96
C VAL A 33 -3.54 2.93 -22.15
N ALA A 34 -4.16 3.14 -23.32
CA ALA A 34 -3.49 3.55 -24.56
C ALA A 34 -2.77 4.91 -24.46
N GLU A 35 -3.19 5.78 -23.54
CA GLU A 35 -2.51 7.05 -23.30
C GLU A 35 -1.10 6.88 -22.71
N TYR A 36 -0.81 5.75 -22.07
CA TYR A 36 0.49 5.44 -21.48
C TYR A 36 1.41 4.76 -22.49
N THR A 37 1.76 5.50 -23.55
CA THR A 37 2.71 5.06 -24.57
C THR A 37 4.09 4.83 -23.97
N LEU A 38 4.95 4.12 -24.71
CA LEU A 38 6.34 3.91 -24.30
C LEU A 38 7.07 5.24 -24.08
N ASP A 39 6.82 6.23 -24.94
CA ASP A 39 7.41 7.57 -24.85
C ASP A 39 6.96 8.29 -23.58
N LYS A 40 5.66 8.32 -23.32
CA LYS A 40 5.07 8.93 -22.13
C LYS A 40 5.54 8.22 -20.86
N THR A 41 5.63 6.90 -20.88
CA THR A 41 6.10 6.12 -19.74
C THR A 41 7.57 6.39 -19.44
N HIS A 42 8.40 6.51 -20.49
CA HIS A 42 9.80 6.93 -20.36
C HIS A 42 9.92 8.32 -19.74
N GLU A 43 9.18 9.29 -20.27
CA GLU A 43 9.18 10.68 -19.82
C GLU A 43 8.80 10.81 -18.33
N ILE A 44 7.73 10.12 -17.90
CA ILE A 44 7.22 10.19 -16.51
C ILE A 44 8.14 9.44 -15.54
N SER A 45 8.65 8.26 -15.94
CA SER A 45 9.39 7.38 -15.03
C SER A 45 10.91 7.62 -15.03
N GLY A 46 11.45 8.25 -16.08
CA GLY A 46 12.89 8.34 -16.30
C GLY A 46 13.56 7.01 -16.69
N VAL A 47 12.81 5.92 -16.82
CA VAL A 47 13.36 4.60 -17.20
C VAL A 47 13.62 4.57 -18.70
N PRO A 48 14.82 4.15 -19.15
CA PRO A 48 15.12 4.02 -20.59
C PRO A 48 14.12 3.10 -21.32
N LYS A 49 13.73 3.49 -22.54
CA LYS A 49 12.74 2.78 -23.34
C LYS A 49 13.10 1.32 -23.56
N GLU A 50 14.37 1.02 -23.80
CA GLU A 50 14.88 -0.33 -24.01
C GLU A 50 14.63 -1.23 -22.78
N LYS A 51 14.72 -0.67 -21.58
CA LYS A 51 14.44 -1.39 -20.33
C LYS A 51 12.96 -1.62 -20.14
N LEU A 52 12.11 -0.64 -20.49
CA LEU A 52 10.66 -0.78 -20.46
C LEU A 52 10.20 -1.87 -21.44
N GLU A 53 10.74 -1.87 -22.67
CA GLU A 53 10.46 -2.92 -23.66
C GLU A 53 10.95 -4.30 -23.21
N ALA A 54 12.15 -4.38 -22.64
CA ALA A 54 12.68 -5.64 -22.13
C ALA A 54 11.81 -6.21 -21.01
N LEU A 55 11.33 -5.34 -20.12
CA LEU A 55 10.39 -5.72 -19.05
C LEU A 55 9.06 -6.23 -19.63
N ALA A 56 8.46 -5.48 -20.57
CA ALA A 56 7.24 -5.88 -21.24
C ALA A 56 7.38 -7.23 -21.96
N LYS A 57 8.48 -7.43 -22.68
CA LYS A 57 8.79 -8.71 -23.35
C LYS A 57 8.92 -9.87 -22.34
N ALA A 58 9.57 -9.65 -21.20
CA ALA A 58 9.71 -10.68 -20.17
C ALA A 58 8.34 -11.10 -19.60
N TYR A 59 7.45 -10.15 -19.37
CA TYR A 59 6.08 -10.45 -18.94
C TYR A 59 5.24 -11.12 -20.04
N ALA A 60 5.38 -10.69 -21.28
CA ALA A 60 4.59 -11.20 -22.40
C ALA A 60 5.05 -12.59 -22.89
N ASP A 61 6.32 -12.95 -22.74
CA ASP A 61 6.87 -14.24 -23.18
C ASP A 61 6.32 -15.40 -22.31
N PRO A 62 5.53 -16.33 -22.88
CA PRO A 62 4.95 -17.43 -22.11
C PRO A 62 5.99 -18.40 -21.55
N LYS A 63 7.21 -18.43 -22.10
CA LYS A 63 8.30 -19.32 -21.65
C LYS A 63 9.09 -18.73 -20.49
N THR A 64 9.07 -17.42 -20.33
CA THR A 64 9.79 -16.73 -19.27
C THR A 64 8.97 -16.75 -17.98
N LYS A 65 9.55 -17.25 -16.90
CA LYS A 65 8.93 -17.15 -15.56
C LYS A 65 9.26 -15.81 -14.92
N VAL A 66 8.27 -15.19 -14.29
CA VAL A 66 8.41 -13.86 -13.68
C VAL A 66 7.87 -13.85 -12.25
N VAL A 67 8.73 -13.46 -11.32
CA VAL A 67 8.34 -13.15 -9.95
C VAL A 67 8.60 -11.67 -9.69
N SER A 68 7.58 -10.93 -9.31
CA SER A 68 7.71 -9.51 -8.98
C SER A 68 7.80 -9.32 -7.47
N TYR A 69 8.96 -8.87 -7.02
CA TYR A 69 9.19 -8.57 -5.61
C TYR A 69 8.98 -7.09 -5.32
N TRP A 70 8.24 -6.77 -4.27
CA TRP A 70 8.13 -5.40 -3.78
C TRP A 70 7.94 -5.35 -2.26
N THR A 71 8.09 -4.18 -1.70
CA THR A 71 7.88 -3.89 -0.28
C THR A 71 7.42 -2.44 -0.12
N MET A 72 7.83 -1.78 0.94
CA MET A 72 7.36 -0.45 1.34
C MET A 72 7.62 0.67 0.34
N GLY A 73 8.54 0.49 -0.61
CA GLY A 73 8.72 1.40 -1.74
C GLY A 73 7.46 1.58 -2.59
N PHE A 74 6.54 0.60 -2.57
CA PHE A 74 5.22 0.68 -3.20
C PHE A 74 4.11 0.92 -2.18
N ASN A 75 4.01 0.07 -1.14
CA ASN A 75 2.83 0.04 -0.28
C ASN A 75 2.79 1.14 0.79
N GLN A 76 3.92 1.77 1.15
CA GLN A 76 3.95 2.89 2.09
C GLN A 76 3.92 4.28 1.42
N HIS A 77 3.11 4.42 0.38
CA HIS A 77 2.84 5.67 -0.32
C HIS A 77 1.36 6.03 -0.25
N THR A 78 1.04 7.28 -0.53
CA THR A 78 -0.35 7.80 -0.52
C THR A 78 -1.31 6.94 -1.36
N ARG A 79 -0.82 6.34 -2.45
CA ARG A 79 -1.57 5.45 -3.34
C ARG A 79 -1.05 4.02 -3.33
N GLY A 80 -0.43 3.59 -2.24
CA GLY A 80 0.25 2.30 -2.14
C GLY A 80 -0.62 1.10 -2.44
N THR A 81 -1.88 1.08 -1.98
CA THR A 81 -2.84 0.00 -2.29
C THR A 81 -3.04 -0.17 -3.80
N TRP A 82 -3.12 0.92 -4.54
CA TRP A 82 -3.33 0.84 -6.00
C TRP A 82 -2.08 0.44 -6.75
N VAL A 83 -0.93 0.91 -6.32
CA VAL A 83 0.34 0.46 -6.88
C VAL A 83 0.51 -1.04 -6.69
N ASN A 84 0.16 -1.58 -5.50
CA ASN A 84 0.12 -3.02 -5.28
C ASN A 84 -0.84 -3.72 -6.24
N ASN A 85 -2.06 -3.19 -6.42
CA ASN A 85 -3.04 -3.75 -7.34
C ASN A 85 -2.53 -3.73 -8.79
N MET A 86 -1.75 -2.73 -9.20
CA MET A 86 -1.16 -2.70 -10.55
C MET A 86 -0.20 -3.86 -10.77
N ILE A 87 0.59 -4.26 -9.77
CA ILE A 87 1.47 -5.42 -9.88
C ILE A 87 0.63 -6.69 -10.06
N TYR A 88 -0.41 -6.89 -9.26
CA TYR A 88 -1.34 -8.02 -9.42
C TYR A 88 -2.00 -8.02 -10.79
N ASN A 89 -2.46 -6.85 -11.25
CA ASN A 89 -3.14 -6.71 -12.55
C ASN A 89 -2.23 -7.10 -13.71
N VAL A 90 -0.95 -6.73 -13.69
CA VAL A 90 0.01 -7.15 -14.73
C VAL A 90 0.19 -8.68 -14.74
N HIS A 91 0.35 -9.30 -13.58
CA HIS A 91 0.47 -10.76 -13.48
C HIS A 91 -0.80 -11.47 -13.96
N LEU A 92 -1.98 -10.97 -13.57
CA LEU A 92 -3.28 -11.50 -14.01
C LEU A 92 -3.47 -11.35 -15.52
N LEU A 93 -3.12 -10.20 -16.09
CA LEU A 93 -3.24 -9.89 -17.51
C LEU A 93 -2.49 -10.90 -18.40
N VAL A 94 -1.29 -11.29 -17.95
CA VAL A 94 -0.42 -12.21 -18.73
C VAL A 94 -0.50 -13.65 -18.23
N GLY A 95 -1.35 -13.96 -17.26
CA GLY A 95 -1.54 -15.31 -16.72
C GLY A 95 -0.37 -15.85 -15.90
N LYS A 96 0.54 -14.98 -15.44
CA LYS A 96 1.74 -15.36 -14.65
C LYS A 96 1.47 -15.32 -13.15
N ILE A 97 0.52 -16.17 -12.71
CA ILE A 97 0.09 -16.25 -11.31
C ILE A 97 -0.20 -17.70 -10.93
N SER A 98 0.02 -18.04 -9.67
CA SER A 98 -0.28 -19.37 -9.10
C SER A 98 0.42 -20.54 -9.78
N GLU A 99 1.57 -20.30 -10.38
CA GLU A 99 2.44 -21.31 -10.95
C GLU A 99 3.86 -21.21 -10.36
N PRO A 100 4.59 -22.31 -10.20
CA PRO A 100 5.97 -22.26 -9.76
C PRO A 100 6.83 -21.35 -10.66
N GLY A 101 7.43 -20.32 -10.04
CA GLY A 101 8.24 -19.30 -10.73
C GLY A 101 7.45 -18.15 -11.34
N ASN A 102 6.12 -18.12 -11.21
CA ASN A 102 5.25 -17.00 -11.61
C ASN A 102 4.43 -16.51 -10.43
N SER A 103 4.75 -15.33 -9.90
CA SER A 103 3.96 -14.77 -8.80
C SER A 103 4.24 -13.29 -8.58
N PRO A 104 3.21 -12.48 -8.26
CA PRO A 104 3.41 -11.25 -7.51
C PRO A 104 3.77 -11.62 -6.07
N PHE A 105 4.86 -11.08 -5.52
CA PHE A 105 5.37 -11.45 -4.21
C PHE A 105 5.70 -10.22 -3.36
N SER A 106 4.86 -9.94 -2.37
CA SER A 106 5.13 -8.89 -1.40
C SER A 106 6.14 -9.37 -0.35
N LEU A 107 7.24 -8.64 -0.22
CA LEU A 107 8.22 -8.82 0.86
C LEU A 107 7.83 -8.02 2.13
N THR A 108 6.63 -7.48 2.18
CA THR A 108 6.11 -6.77 3.35
C THR A 108 5.88 -7.76 4.47
N GLY A 109 6.61 -7.63 5.53
CA GLY A 109 6.60 -8.54 6.65
C GLY A 109 8.02 -8.79 7.12
N GLN A 110 8.70 -7.69 7.51
CA GLN A 110 10.01 -7.81 8.15
C GLN A 110 9.91 -8.77 9.33
N PRO A 111 10.96 -9.52 9.63
CA PRO A 111 10.98 -10.40 10.80
C PRO A 111 10.55 -9.64 12.05
N SER A 112 9.59 -10.19 12.78
CA SER A 112 9.03 -9.61 14.00
C SER A 112 8.39 -8.21 13.85
N ALA A 113 7.98 -7.79 12.66
CA ALA A 113 7.28 -6.51 12.49
C ALA A 113 6.01 -6.43 13.34
N CYS A 114 5.24 -7.52 13.44
CA CYS A 114 4.10 -7.62 14.35
C CYS A 114 4.53 -7.80 15.80
N GLY A 115 5.57 -8.57 16.08
CA GLY A 115 6.07 -8.85 17.43
C GLY A 115 6.99 -7.76 18.00
N THR A 116 7.40 -6.77 17.21
CA THR A 116 8.22 -5.63 17.67
C THR A 116 7.51 -4.30 17.48
N ALA A 117 7.31 -3.85 16.25
CA ALA A 117 6.77 -2.53 15.98
C ALA A 117 5.35 -2.32 16.53
N ARG A 118 4.49 -3.33 16.45
CA ARG A 118 3.13 -3.24 17.00
C ARG A 118 3.11 -3.40 18.51
N GLU A 119 3.84 -4.38 19.02
CA GLU A 119 3.82 -4.75 20.44
C GLU A 119 4.48 -3.70 21.33
N VAL A 120 5.42 -2.93 20.81
CA VAL A 120 6.07 -1.84 21.57
C VAL A 120 5.40 -0.47 21.41
N GLY A 121 4.23 -0.42 20.74
CA GLY A 121 3.47 0.82 20.65
C GLY A 121 3.96 1.79 19.59
N THR A 122 4.48 1.32 18.47
CA THR A 122 4.90 2.18 17.34
C THR A 122 3.74 3.01 16.77
N PHE A 123 2.53 2.52 16.83
CA PHE A 123 1.34 3.26 16.42
C PHE A 123 0.83 4.11 17.60
N SER A 124 0.51 5.37 17.35
CA SER A 124 0.11 6.33 18.38
C SER A 124 -1.11 5.93 19.23
N HIS A 125 -1.92 4.99 18.74
CA HIS A 125 -3.09 4.46 19.46
C HIS A 125 -2.81 3.15 20.21
N ARG A 126 -1.63 2.55 20.00
CA ARG A 126 -1.25 1.23 20.55
C ARG A 126 -0.32 1.36 21.74
N LEU A 127 -0.49 0.42 22.65
CA LEU A 127 0.41 0.07 23.74
C LEU A 127 0.85 -1.39 23.57
N PRO A 128 1.87 -1.86 24.28
CA PRO A 128 2.31 -3.26 24.19
C PRO A 128 1.19 -4.27 24.38
N ALA A 129 1.36 -5.48 23.82
CA ALA A 129 0.42 -6.60 23.93
C ALA A 129 -1.02 -6.26 23.46
N ASP A 130 -1.13 -5.57 22.32
CA ASP A 130 -2.41 -5.14 21.71
C ASP A 130 -3.28 -4.21 22.57
N MET A 131 -2.75 -3.69 23.66
CA MET A 131 -3.40 -2.67 24.46
C MET A 131 -3.55 -1.36 23.69
N VAL A 132 -4.45 -0.49 24.12
CA VAL A 132 -4.74 0.80 23.46
C VAL A 132 -4.73 1.95 24.45
N VAL A 133 -4.27 3.11 24.00
CA VAL A 133 -4.14 4.32 24.85
C VAL A 133 -5.49 4.87 25.33
N THR A 134 -6.57 4.61 24.63
CA THR A 134 -7.92 5.08 25.03
C THR A 134 -8.49 4.31 26.22
N ASN A 135 -7.97 3.13 26.55
CA ASN A 135 -8.41 2.35 27.69
C ASN A 135 -7.59 2.71 28.95
N PRO A 136 -8.21 3.23 30.01
CA PRO A 136 -7.52 3.63 31.23
C PRO A 136 -6.79 2.49 31.94
N GLU A 137 -7.34 1.29 31.93
CA GLU A 137 -6.68 0.14 32.56
C GLU A 137 -5.45 -0.30 31.80
N HIS A 138 -5.48 -0.21 30.46
CA HIS A 138 -4.31 -0.51 29.63
C HIS A 138 -3.18 0.50 29.89
N ARG A 139 -3.50 1.79 30.06
CA ARG A 139 -2.49 2.81 30.42
C ARG A 139 -1.86 2.50 31.78
N LYS A 140 -2.67 2.25 32.80
CA LYS A 140 -2.17 1.89 34.14
C LYS A 140 -1.23 0.68 34.13
N ILE A 141 -1.62 -0.37 33.41
CA ILE A 141 -0.80 -1.58 33.27
C ILE A 141 0.55 -1.20 32.62
N THR A 142 0.51 -0.46 31.53
CA THR A 142 1.72 -0.06 30.81
C THR A 142 2.60 0.87 31.62
N GLU A 143 2.02 1.89 32.28
CA GLU A 143 2.74 2.81 33.18
C GLU A 143 3.45 2.06 34.28
N ARG A 144 2.77 1.11 34.92
CA ARG A 144 3.37 0.28 35.96
C ARG A 144 4.56 -0.53 35.43
N PHE A 145 4.42 -1.18 34.25
CA PHE A 145 5.52 -1.95 33.68
C PHE A 145 6.69 -1.10 33.20
N TRP A 146 6.44 0.12 32.75
CA TRP A 146 7.49 1.04 32.32
C TRP A 146 8.06 1.87 33.46
N GLY A 147 7.54 1.74 34.67
CA GLY A 147 7.97 2.51 35.83
C GLY A 147 7.64 3.98 35.74
N LEU A 148 6.54 4.31 35.06
CA LEU A 148 6.06 5.68 34.90
C LEU A 148 5.06 6.03 35.99
N PRO A 149 4.97 7.31 36.40
CA PRO A 149 3.87 7.80 37.24
C PRO A 149 2.50 7.59 36.56
N ASP A 150 1.47 7.35 37.38
CA ASP A 150 0.10 7.24 36.89
C ASP A 150 -0.33 8.49 36.13
N GLY A 151 -0.97 8.30 34.98
CA GLY A 151 -1.44 9.41 34.13
C GLY A 151 -0.37 10.03 33.24
N THR A 152 0.82 9.44 33.14
CA THR A 152 1.88 9.89 32.23
C THR A 152 1.51 9.63 30.77
N ILE A 153 0.86 8.49 30.47
CA ILE A 153 0.47 8.13 29.11
C ILE A 153 -0.82 8.91 28.76
N PRO A 154 -0.82 9.70 27.68
CA PRO A 154 -2.02 10.43 27.23
C PRO A 154 -3.20 9.49 26.95
N ASP A 155 -4.42 9.99 27.20
CA ASP A 155 -5.66 9.24 26.97
C ASP A 155 -6.13 9.25 25.50
N LYS A 156 -5.41 9.96 24.65
CA LYS A 156 -5.70 10.13 23.22
C LYS A 156 -4.51 9.82 22.34
N PRO A 157 -4.72 9.26 21.15
CA PRO A 157 -3.66 9.17 20.15
C PRO A 157 -3.09 10.54 19.81
N GLY A 158 -1.80 10.61 19.55
CA GLY A 158 -1.17 11.79 18.97
C GLY A 158 -1.62 12.07 17.53
N PHE A 159 -1.14 13.14 16.96
CA PHE A 159 -1.42 13.47 15.56
C PHE A 159 -0.84 12.40 14.62
N HIS A 160 -1.63 11.98 13.64
CA HIS A 160 -1.06 11.24 12.50
C HIS A 160 -0.20 12.18 11.65
N ALA A 161 0.70 11.63 10.84
CA ALA A 161 1.71 12.39 10.10
C ALA A 161 1.16 13.59 9.30
N VAL A 162 0.02 13.43 8.63
CA VAL A 162 -0.59 14.51 7.85
C VAL A 162 -1.12 15.63 8.76
N ALA A 163 -1.76 15.29 9.88
CA ALA A 163 -2.26 16.29 10.83
C ALA A 163 -1.09 17.03 11.50
N MET A 164 0.00 16.32 11.82
CA MET A 164 1.21 16.92 12.37
C MET A 164 1.85 17.89 11.37
N ALA A 165 1.98 17.50 10.09
CA ALA A 165 2.52 18.36 9.05
C ALA A 165 1.67 19.63 8.84
N ARG A 166 0.33 19.49 8.88
CA ARG A 166 -0.59 20.65 8.81
C ARG A 166 -0.42 21.57 10.02
N ALA A 167 -0.39 21.03 11.22
CA ALA A 167 -0.20 21.82 12.44
C ALA A 167 1.14 22.56 12.49
N LEU A 168 2.18 22.04 11.82
CA LEU A 168 3.47 22.72 11.68
C LEU A 168 3.42 23.84 10.63
N LYS A 169 2.63 23.67 9.57
CA LYS A 169 2.48 24.69 8.53
C LYS A 169 1.70 25.92 9.04
N ASP A 170 0.75 25.72 9.93
CA ASP A 170 -0.15 26.75 10.46
C ASP A 170 0.45 27.53 11.67
N LYS A 171 1.71 27.23 12.03
CA LYS A 171 2.52 27.97 13.01
C LYS A 171 3.50 28.92 12.35
#